data_5e197fc4927a064e2384120b56955ba3
#
_entry.id   5e197fc4927a064e2384120b56955ba3
#
_cell.length_a   1.000
_cell.length_b   1.000
_cell.length_c   1.000
_cell.angle_alpha   90.00
_cell.angle_beta   90.00
_cell.angle_gamma   90.00
#
_symmetry.space_group_name_H-M   'P 1'
#
loop_
_entity.id
_entity.type
_entity.pdbx_description
1 polymer ?
#
loop_
_entity_poly.entity_id
_entity_poly.type
_entity_poly.pdbx_seq_one_letter_code
_entity_poly.pdbx_strand_id
1 'polypeptide(L)'
;MAKTALIIRHVPYEGVAAYREPIEAAGYQVDRIDVADPAFPDLDLCRYDLLIMMGGPMGVYEQDSYPWITIQLEKLAQRLEAGRPTLGVCFGAQMIAAALGAEVYAGPAKEVGFHPVTILGTAQDGPLRHLIDVPVLHWHGDTFTLPADVELLASSHVYDHQAFRRGRNILALQFHAEMGLDPRFDDWLGQWPGAVVEAGGDEASLRADHDRLGPGAVAAGQAMIAQWLRELD
;
A
#
# COMPACT_ATOMS: atom_id res chain seq x y z
N MET A 1 -13.35 -19.86 -14.85
CA MET A 1 -13.25 -18.45 -15.31
C MET A 1 -11.89 -17.95 -14.89
N ALA A 2 -11.29 -16.99 -15.61
CA ALA A 2 -10.03 -16.37 -15.16
C ALA A 2 -10.30 -15.56 -13.89
N LYS A 3 -9.35 -15.58 -12.94
CA LYS A 3 -9.43 -14.72 -11.74
C LYS A 3 -9.30 -13.25 -12.15
N THR A 4 -10.02 -12.36 -11.48
CA THR A 4 -10.01 -10.93 -11.79
C THR A 4 -9.40 -10.13 -10.64
N ALA A 5 -8.53 -9.18 -10.96
CA ALA A 5 -7.98 -8.23 -10.01
C ALA A 5 -8.31 -6.79 -10.44
N LEU A 6 -8.76 -5.96 -9.51
CA LEU A 6 -8.95 -4.54 -9.74
C LEU A 6 -7.88 -3.74 -9.00
N ILE A 7 -7.22 -2.84 -9.71
CA ILE A 7 -6.33 -1.83 -9.14
C ILE A 7 -7.10 -0.52 -9.06
N ILE A 8 -7.28 0.02 -7.86
CA ILE A 8 -7.73 1.40 -7.65
C ILE A 8 -6.51 2.30 -7.54
N ARG A 9 -6.46 3.32 -8.39
CA ARG A 9 -5.43 4.32 -8.43
C ARG A 9 -5.99 5.68 -8.02
N HIS A 10 -5.36 6.32 -7.05
CA HIS A 10 -5.82 7.59 -6.49
C HIS A 10 -5.19 8.80 -7.19
N VAL A 11 -3.99 8.62 -7.75
CA VAL A 11 -3.28 9.61 -8.56
C VAL A 11 -2.58 8.96 -9.76
N PRO A 12 -2.38 9.67 -10.88
CA PRO A 12 -1.88 9.09 -12.14
C PRO A 12 -0.50 8.45 -12.05
N TYR A 13 0.36 8.92 -11.16
CA TYR A 13 1.75 8.50 -11.02
C TYR A 13 1.96 7.38 -9.97
N GLU A 14 0.93 7.00 -9.18
CA GLU A 14 0.99 5.87 -8.27
C GLU A 14 0.21 4.68 -8.81
N GLY A 15 0.89 3.68 -9.31
CA GLY A 15 0.30 2.44 -9.80
C GLY A 15 0.87 1.23 -9.09
N VAL A 16 0.42 0.05 -9.49
CA VAL A 16 0.80 -1.24 -8.89
C VAL A 16 2.28 -1.61 -9.11
N ALA A 17 2.96 -0.90 -10.04
CA ALA A 17 4.39 -1.05 -10.33
C ALA A 17 4.85 -2.52 -10.38
N ALA A 18 5.89 -2.88 -9.66
CA ALA A 18 6.48 -4.22 -9.66
C ALA A 18 5.56 -5.32 -9.12
N TYR A 19 4.50 -5.00 -8.38
CA TYR A 19 3.53 -6.02 -7.92
C TYR A 19 2.67 -6.58 -9.04
N ARG A 20 2.61 -5.93 -10.21
CA ARG A 20 1.85 -6.46 -11.37
C ARG A 20 2.30 -7.85 -11.77
N GLU A 21 3.61 -8.07 -11.83
CA GLU A 21 4.17 -9.34 -12.29
C GLU A 21 3.70 -10.55 -11.47
N PRO A 22 3.85 -10.60 -10.13
CA PRO A 22 3.37 -11.73 -9.33
C PRO A 22 1.83 -11.88 -9.35
N ILE A 23 1.07 -10.79 -9.52
CA ILE A 23 -0.40 -10.84 -9.63
C ILE A 23 -0.80 -11.53 -10.94
N GLU A 24 -0.22 -11.13 -12.06
CA GLU A 24 -0.48 -11.75 -13.37
C GLU A 24 0.04 -13.21 -13.42
N ALA A 25 1.20 -13.48 -12.80
CA ALA A 25 1.75 -14.84 -12.68
C ALA A 25 0.86 -15.77 -11.83
N ALA A 26 0.10 -15.23 -10.88
CA ALA A 26 -0.90 -15.97 -10.11
C ALA A 26 -2.23 -16.20 -10.87
N GLY A 27 -2.30 -15.79 -12.15
CA GLY A 27 -3.42 -16.04 -13.05
C GLY A 27 -4.54 -15.00 -12.99
N TYR A 28 -4.29 -13.83 -12.41
CA TYR A 28 -5.26 -12.73 -12.40
C TYR A 28 -5.22 -11.94 -13.70
N GLN A 29 -6.39 -11.65 -14.25
CA GLN A 29 -6.58 -10.58 -15.24
C GLN A 29 -6.71 -9.26 -14.48
N VAL A 30 -5.85 -8.30 -14.81
CA VAL A 30 -5.70 -7.06 -14.06
C VAL A 30 -6.41 -5.92 -14.77
N ASP A 31 -7.49 -5.45 -14.16
CA ASP A 31 -8.18 -4.21 -14.52
C ASP A 31 -7.69 -3.06 -13.64
N ARG A 32 -7.87 -1.84 -14.12
CA ARG A 32 -7.55 -0.61 -13.37
C ARG A 32 -8.69 0.39 -13.49
N ILE A 33 -8.95 1.10 -12.38
CA ILE A 33 -9.80 2.28 -12.36
C ILE A 33 -9.11 3.40 -11.59
N ASP A 34 -9.28 4.63 -12.05
CA ASP A 34 -8.86 5.84 -11.33
C ASP A 34 -10.08 6.36 -10.54
N VAL A 35 -9.88 6.88 -9.33
CA VAL A 35 -10.99 7.41 -8.51
C VAL A 35 -11.70 8.61 -9.16
N ALA A 36 -11.04 9.28 -10.11
CA ALA A 36 -11.62 10.35 -10.91
C ALA A 36 -12.49 9.83 -12.10
N ASP A 37 -12.50 8.52 -12.36
CA ASP A 37 -13.30 7.95 -13.43
C ASP A 37 -14.79 8.05 -13.06
N PRO A 38 -15.65 8.57 -13.96
CA PRO A 38 -17.10 8.69 -13.72
C PRO A 38 -17.81 7.36 -13.37
N ALA A 39 -17.23 6.22 -13.75
CA ALA A 39 -17.77 4.90 -13.43
C ALA A 39 -17.42 4.43 -11.99
N PHE A 40 -16.45 5.09 -11.32
CA PHE A 40 -15.99 4.67 -10.00
C PHE A 40 -17.13 4.62 -8.94
N PRO A 41 -18.03 5.61 -8.84
CA PRO A 41 -19.11 5.59 -7.86
C PRO A 41 -20.07 4.38 -7.99
N ASP A 42 -20.26 3.86 -9.21
CA ASP A 42 -21.18 2.76 -9.49
C ASP A 42 -20.52 1.38 -9.43
N LEU A 43 -19.20 1.34 -9.22
CA LEU A 43 -18.43 0.10 -9.26
C LEU A 43 -18.70 -0.78 -8.03
N ASP A 44 -19.02 -2.04 -8.25
CA ASP A 44 -19.08 -3.06 -7.19
C ASP A 44 -17.68 -3.66 -6.95
N LEU A 45 -17.06 -3.29 -5.83
CA LEU A 45 -15.73 -3.81 -5.46
C LEU A 45 -15.79 -5.30 -5.11
N CYS A 46 -16.93 -5.85 -4.72
CA CYS A 46 -17.08 -7.25 -4.35
C CYS A 46 -17.09 -8.20 -5.56
N ARG A 47 -17.24 -7.71 -6.78
CA ARG A 47 -17.24 -8.57 -7.98
C ARG A 47 -15.83 -9.08 -8.36
N TYR A 48 -14.76 -8.44 -7.90
CA TYR A 48 -13.38 -8.82 -8.21
C TYR A 48 -12.83 -9.81 -7.19
N ASP A 49 -12.07 -10.80 -7.68
CA ASP A 49 -11.44 -11.81 -6.82
C ASP A 49 -10.34 -11.20 -5.95
N LEU A 50 -9.62 -10.19 -6.43
CA LEU A 50 -8.59 -9.44 -5.74
C LEU A 50 -8.79 -7.93 -5.91
N LEU A 51 -8.69 -7.16 -4.84
CA LEU A 51 -8.64 -5.70 -4.87
C LEU A 51 -7.27 -5.21 -4.43
N ILE A 52 -6.69 -4.26 -5.16
CA ILE A 52 -5.45 -3.56 -4.79
C ILE A 52 -5.75 -2.06 -4.77
N MET A 53 -5.49 -1.42 -3.65
CA MET A 53 -5.59 0.04 -3.50
C MET A 53 -4.20 0.61 -3.30
N MET A 54 -3.84 1.54 -4.17
CA MET A 54 -2.51 2.15 -4.17
C MET A 54 -2.44 3.40 -3.28
N GLY A 55 -1.29 4.03 -3.24
CA GLY A 55 -1.05 5.24 -2.49
C GLY A 55 -1.71 6.49 -3.08
N GLY A 56 -1.44 7.61 -2.43
CA GLY A 56 -1.89 8.96 -2.80
C GLY A 56 -1.58 9.98 -1.72
N PRO A 57 -1.52 11.29 -2.08
CA PRO A 57 -1.12 12.36 -1.15
C PRO A 57 -2.22 12.81 -0.20
N MET A 58 -3.45 12.28 -0.35
CA MET A 58 -4.60 12.71 0.44
C MET A 58 -4.56 12.09 1.84
N GLY A 59 -5.08 12.81 2.84
CA GLY A 59 -5.48 12.21 4.12
C GLY A 59 -6.87 11.58 4.02
N VAL A 60 -7.10 10.43 4.65
CA VAL A 60 -8.42 9.78 4.67
C VAL A 60 -9.49 10.69 5.30
N TYR A 61 -9.09 11.63 6.13
CA TYR A 61 -9.94 12.63 6.77
C TYR A 61 -10.31 13.81 5.85
N GLU A 62 -9.76 13.90 4.63
CA GLU A 62 -10.04 14.99 3.68
C GLU A 62 -11.28 14.73 2.79
N GLN A 63 -12.32 14.11 3.35
CA GLN A 63 -13.53 13.72 2.62
C GLN A 63 -14.30 14.89 2.01
N ASP A 64 -14.23 16.08 2.63
CA ASP A 64 -14.84 17.30 2.10
C ASP A 64 -14.17 17.76 0.80
N SER A 65 -12.86 17.60 0.68
CA SER A 65 -12.08 17.93 -0.52
C SER A 65 -12.12 16.82 -1.57
N TYR A 66 -12.26 15.57 -1.12
CA TYR A 66 -12.25 14.38 -1.96
C TYR A 66 -13.45 13.48 -1.66
N PRO A 67 -14.67 13.81 -2.14
CA PRO A 67 -15.91 13.07 -1.83
C PRO A 67 -15.88 11.59 -2.21
N TRP A 68 -15.04 11.19 -3.17
CA TRP A 68 -14.84 9.79 -3.54
C TRP A 68 -14.26 8.95 -2.39
N ILE A 69 -13.60 9.55 -1.39
CA ILE A 69 -13.08 8.85 -0.20
C ILE A 69 -14.24 8.21 0.56
N THR A 70 -15.32 8.95 0.82
CA THR A 70 -16.52 8.42 1.50
C THR A 70 -17.11 7.24 0.73
N ILE A 71 -17.28 7.39 -0.60
CA ILE A 71 -17.81 6.32 -1.47
C ILE A 71 -16.93 5.08 -1.41
N GLN A 72 -15.61 5.27 -1.46
CA GLN A 72 -14.65 4.17 -1.42
C GLN A 72 -14.66 3.46 -0.06
N LEU A 73 -14.73 4.20 1.06
CA LEU A 73 -14.80 3.65 2.41
C LEU A 73 -16.03 2.76 2.60
N GLU A 74 -17.21 3.21 2.16
CA GLU A 74 -18.45 2.44 2.25
C GLU A 74 -18.36 1.11 1.48
N LYS A 75 -17.88 1.15 0.23
CA LYS A 75 -17.69 -0.04 -0.61
C LYS A 75 -16.61 -0.98 -0.06
N LEU A 76 -15.53 -0.39 0.47
CA LEU A 76 -14.43 -1.14 1.06
C LEU A 76 -14.88 -1.85 2.33
N ALA A 77 -15.64 -1.19 3.22
CA ALA A 77 -16.17 -1.81 4.43
C ALA A 77 -16.98 -3.07 4.11
N GLN A 78 -17.88 -3.01 3.10
CA GLN A 78 -18.65 -4.18 2.64
C GLN A 78 -17.74 -5.31 2.15
N ARG A 79 -16.69 -4.99 1.39
CA ARG A 79 -15.74 -5.97 0.87
C ARG A 79 -14.92 -6.64 1.99
N LEU A 80 -14.46 -5.84 2.97
CA LEU A 80 -13.68 -6.33 4.11
C LEU A 80 -14.52 -7.19 5.05
N GLU A 81 -15.80 -6.85 5.25
CA GLU A 81 -16.75 -7.67 5.99
C GLU A 81 -16.98 -9.02 5.30
N ALA A 82 -17.05 -9.04 3.98
CA ALA A 82 -17.14 -10.26 3.19
C ALA A 82 -15.83 -11.08 3.16
N GLY A 83 -14.75 -10.62 3.80
CA GLY A 83 -13.47 -11.31 3.88
C GLY A 83 -12.76 -11.50 2.54
N ARG A 84 -13.05 -10.66 1.53
CA ARG A 84 -12.50 -10.84 0.19
C ARG A 84 -11.05 -10.34 0.07
N PRO A 85 -10.19 -11.02 -0.72
CA PRO A 85 -8.77 -10.68 -0.87
C PRO A 85 -8.55 -9.20 -1.23
N THR A 86 -7.83 -8.49 -0.35
CA THR A 86 -7.64 -7.04 -0.46
C THR A 86 -6.24 -6.66 -0.01
N LEU A 87 -5.51 -5.94 -0.87
CA LEU A 87 -4.22 -5.33 -0.58
C LEU A 87 -4.39 -3.81 -0.55
N GLY A 88 -3.91 -3.17 0.50
CA GLY A 88 -3.74 -1.71 0.55
C GLY A 88 -2.27 -1.34 0.69
N VAL A 89 -1.83 -0.34 -0.08
CA VAL A 89 -0.47 0.21 -0.05
C VAL A 89 -0.54 1.69 0.28
N CYS A 90 0.20 2.16 1.26
CA CYS A 90 0.27 3.54 1.74
C CYS A 90 -1.13 4.10 2.06
N PHE A 91 -1.64 5.08 1.30
CA PHE A 91 -3.01 5.57 1.46
C PHE A 91 -4.05 4.43 1.40
N GLY A 92 -3.84 3.42 0.55
CA GLY A 92 -4.69 2.22 0.51
C GLY A 92 -4.71 1.43 1.81
N ALA A 93 -3.59 1.35 2.55
CA ALA A 93 -3.53 0.73 3.88
C ALA A 93 -4.29 1.56 4.92
N GLN A 94 -4.19 2.87 4.86
CA GLN A 94 -4.93 3.80 5.71
C GLN A 94 -6.44 3.71 5.45
N MET A 95 -6.85 3.56 4.18
CA MET A 95 -8.25 3.32 3.79
C MET A 95 -8.78 1.99 4.37
N ILE A 96 -7.98 0.91 4.38
CA ILE A 96 -8.34 -0.34 5.04
C ILE A 96 -8.51 -0.13 6.54
N ALA A 97 -7.56 0.55 7.18
CA ALA A 97 -7.64 0.85 8.62
C ALA A 97 -8.92 1.63 8.96
N ALA A 98 -9.22 2.70 8.23
CA ALA A 98 -10.42 3.50 8.42
C ALA A 98 -11.72 2.70 8.17
N ALA A 99 -11.77 1.90 7.11
CA ALA A 99 -12.93 1.05 6.81
C ALA A 99 -13.16 -0.04 7.87
N LEU A 100 -12.12 -0.41 8.64
CA LEU A 100 -12.20 -1.28 9.82
C LEU A 100 -12.48 -0.51 11.13
N GLY A 101 -12.75 0.81 11.05
CA GLY A 101 -13.13 1.65 12.19
C GLY A 101 -11.97 2.27 12.95
N ALA A 102 -10.75 2.21 12.44
CA ALA A 102 -9.59 2.88 13.03
C ALA A 102 -9.55 4.36 12.66
N GLU A 103 -8.93 5.17 13.51
CA GLU A 103 -8.63 6.57 13.23
C GLU A 103 -7.36 6.66 12.38
N VAL A 104 -7.39 7.50 11.33
CA VAL A 104 -6.22 7.91 10.53
C VAL A 104 -5.91 9.35 10.83
N TYR A 105 -4.65 9.65 11.12
CA TYR A 105 -4.22 10.97 11.58
C TYR A 105 -2.78 11.28 11.15
N ALA A 106 -2.42 12.57 11.16
CA ALA A 106 -1.05 13.00 10.89
C ALA A 106 -0.10 12.49 11.98
N GLY A 107 0.95 11.81 11.57
CA GLY A 107 1.94 11.25 12.48
C GLY A 107 2.96 12.28 12.98
N PRO A 108 3.93 11.84 13.79
CA PRO A 108 4.89 12.72 14.47
C PRO A 108 5.91 13.34 13.52
N ALA A 109 6.18 12.72 12.37
CA ALA A 109 7.17 13.16 11.40
C ALA A 109 6.85 12.59 10.00
N LYS A 110 7.43 13.15 8.96
CA LYS A 110 7.44 12.51 7.64
C LYS A 110 8.51 11.42 7.61
N GLU A 111 8.17 10.25 7.09
CA GLU A 111 9.10 9.15 6.83
C GLU A 111 9.22 9.00 5.32
N VAL A 112 10.37 9.45 4.77
CA VAL A 112 10.68 9.41 3.34
C VAL A 112 12.09 8.86 3.17
N GLY A 113 12.23 7.84 2.33
CA GLY A 113 13.52 7.20 2.05
C GLY A 113 13.46 5.69 2.12
N PHE A 114 14.59 5.05 1.82
CA PHE A 114 14.73 3.60 1.90
C PHE A 114 15.20 3.20 3.29
N HIS A 115 14.31 2.61 4.08
CA HIS A 115 14.57 2.14 5.44
C HIS A 115 14.06 0.71 5.63
N PRO A 116 14.69 -0.09 6.50
CA PRO A 116 14.17 -1.40 6.85
C PRO A 116 12.92 -1.27 7.73
N VAL A 117 12.02 -2.22 7.60
CA VAL A 117 10.93 -2.45 8.56
C VAL A 117 11.31 -3.57 9.52
N THR A 118 10.87 -3.45 10.78
CA THR A 118 11.00 -4.52 11.77
C THR A 118 9.82 -5.47 11.62
N ILE A 119 10.07 -6.69 11.18
CA ILE A 119 9.05 -7.73 11.04
C ILE A 119 8.76 -8.36 12.40
N LEU A 120 7.49 -8.39 12.79
CA LEU A 120 7.04 -8.76 14.14
C LEU A 120 6.48 -10.18 14.20
N GLY A 121 6.72 -10.88 15.32
CA GLY A 121 6.06 -12.11 15.70
C GLY A 121 6.00 -13.17 14.59
N THR A 122 4.80 -13.69 14.35
CA THR A 122 4.52 -14.73 13.35
C THR A 122 4.68 -14.27 11.90
N ALA A 123 4.77 -12.95 11.68
CA ALA A 123 5.01 -12.40 10.34
C ALA A 123 6.40 -12.78 9.78
N GLN A 124 7.35 -13.17 10.66
CA GLN A 124 8.67 -13.66 10.27
C GLN A 124 8.63 -14.98 9.49
N ASP A 125 7.56 -15.76 9.63
CA ASP A 125 7.34 -17.01 8.89
C ASP A 125 6.37 -16.80 7.70
N GLY A 126 5.69 -15.66 7.65
CA GLY A 126 4.71 -15.28 6.63
C GLY A 126 5.31 -14.58 5.40
N PRO A 127 4.47 -13.97 4.57
CA PRO A 127 4.90 -13.25 3.36
C PRO A 127 5.93 -12.14 3.62
N LEU A 128 5.82 -11.43 4.74
CA LEU A 128 6.72 -10.34 5.08
C LEU A 128 8.15 -10.79 5.40
N ARG A 129 8.41 -12.10 5.58
CA ARG A 129 9.78 -12.64 5.78
C ARG A 129 10.76 -12.23 4.68
N HIS A 130 10.24 -12.00 3.47
CA HIS A 130 11.06 -11.58 2.34
C HIS A 130 11.63 -10.17 2.48
N LEU A 131 11.08 -9.37 3.42
CA LEU A 131 11.52 -7.99 3.69
C LEU A 131 12.51 -7.90 4.88
N ILE A 132 12.86 -9.03 5.53
CA ILE A 132 13.83 -9.02 6.63
C ILE A 132 15.16 -8.48 6.11
N ASP A 133 15.69 -7.43 6.77
CA ASP A 133 16.93 -6.73 6.41
C ASP A 133 16.93 -6.10 4.99
N VAL A 134 15.78 -5.96 4.34
CA VAL A 134 15.65 -5.30 3.05
C VAL A 134 15.08 -3.90 3.26
N PRO A 135 15.82 -2.82 2.92
CA PRO A 135 15.27 -1.47 2.92
C PRO A 135 14.19 -1.32 1.85
N VAL A 136 13.03 -0.80 2.25
CA VAL A 136 11.90 -0.48 1.36
C VAL A 136 11.66 1.02 1.36
N LEU A 137 11.02 1.54 0.32
CA LEU A 137 10.72 2.96 0.23
C LEU A 137 9.57 3.32 1.18
N HIS A 138 9.81 4.27 2.07
CA HIS A 138 8.79 4.97 2.85
C HIS A 138 8.50 6.31 2.18
N TRP A 139 7.21 6.70 2.15
CA TRP A 139 6.79 8.02 1.68
C TRP A 139 5.44 8.38 2.28
N HIS A 140 5.43 8.68 3.56
CA HIS A 140 4.20 9.01 4.28
C HIS A 140 4.48 9.93 5.47
N GLY A 141 3.42 10.57 5.97
CA GLY A 141 3.43 11.36 7.18
C GLY A 141 2.20 11.08 8.04
N ASP A 142 1.21 10.39 7.47
CA ASP A 142 0.03 9.93 8.20
C ASP A 142 0.23 8.50 8.70
N THR A 143 -0.51 8.18 9.76
CA THR A 143 -0.58 6.86 10.39
C THR A 143 -2.01 6.57 10.84
N PHE A 144 -2.21 5.44 11.48
CA PHE A 144 -3.53 5.01 11.96
C PHE A 144 -3.43 4.31 13.30
N THR A 145 -4.52 4.32 14.08
CA THR A 145 -4.66 3.39 15.20
C THR A 145 -4.82 1.98 14.67
N LEU A 146 -4.32 0.97 15.41
CA LEU A 146 -4.47 -0.41 14.97
C LEU A 146 -5.95 -0.82 15.08
N PRO A 147 -6.60 -1.27 13.97
CA PRO A 147 -7.98 -1.75 14.04
C PRO A 147 -8.12 -2.95 14.99
N ALA A 148 -9.35 -3.18 15.48
CA ALA A 148 -9.65 -4.41 16.20
C ALA A 148 -9.55 -5.64 15.28
N ASP A 149 -9.26 -6.80 15.86
CA ASP A 149 -9.21 -8.10 15.14
C ASP A 149 -8.22 -8.17 13.97
N VAL A 150 -7.13 -7.40 14.04
CA VAL A 150 -6.01 -7.49 13.10
C VAL A 150 -4.72 -7.92 13.81
N GLU A 151 -3.80 -8.46 13.05
CA GLU A 151 -2.45 -8.78 13.49
C GLU A 151 -1.48 -7.72 12.95
N LEU A 152 -0.74 -7.06 13.86
CA LEU A 152 0.34 -6.17 13.49
C LEU A 152 1.53 -7.00 12.98
N LEU A 153 2.03 -6.67 11.79
CA LEU A 153 3.07 -7.45 11.11
C LEU A 153 4.43 -6.75 11.08
N ALA A 154 4.43 -5.42 11.04
CA ALA A 154 5.66 -4.65 10.95
C ALA A 154 5.56 -3.28 11.61
N SER A 155 6.69 -2.79 12.08
CA SER A 155 6.91 -1.43 12.58
C SER A 155 8.17 -0.83 11.94
N SER A 156 8.36 0.49 12.07
CA SER A 156 9.64 1.15 11.82
C SER A 156 10.14 1.84 13.09
N HIS A 157 11.31 2.49 13.04
CA HIS A 157 11.78 3.24 14.19
C HIS A 157 10.98 4.55 14.43
N VAL A 158 10.23 5.01 13.42
CA VAL A 158 9.40 6.23 13.50
C VAL A 158 7.94 5.88 13.81
N TYR A 159 7.45 4.76 13.27
CA TYR A 159 6.03 4.39 13.34
C TYR A 159 5.83 2.95 13.81
N ASP A 160 4.92 2.79 14.76
CA ASP A 160 4.55 1.48 15.30
C ASP A 160 3.78 0.62 14.30
N HIS A 161 3.06 1.23 13.35
CA HIS A 161 2.15 0.54 12.45
C HIS A 161 2.60 0.69 10.98
N GLN A 162 3.41 -0.25 10.50
CA GLN A 162 3.91 -0.29 9.12
C GLN A 162 3.23 -1.36 8.26
N ALA A 163 2.71 -2.42 8.88
CA ALA A 163 1.91 -3.41 8.17
C ALA A 163 1.01 -4.16 9.15
N PHE A 164 -0.19 -4.51 8.69
CA PHE A 164 -1.10 -5.39 9.40
C PHE A 164 -1.88 -6.31 8.46
N ARG A 165 -2.46 -7.37 9.03
CA ARG A 165 -3.39 -8.25 8.30
C ARG A 165 -4.64 -8.55 9.13
N ARG A 166 -5.75 -8.85 8.43
CA ARG A 166 -6.94 -9.46 9.01
C ARG A 166 -7.19 -10.79 8.32
N GLY A 167 -6.98 -11.88 9.07
CA GLY A 167 -6.94 -13.21 8.47
C GLY A 167 -5.84 -13.35 7.42
N ARG A 168 -6.08 -14.14 6.36
CA ARG A 168 -5.15 -14.32 5.25
C ARG A 168 -5.42 -13.37 4.09
N ASN A 169 -6.67 -12.95 3.94
CA ASN A 169 -7.17 -12.26 2.76
C ASN A 169 -6.93 -10.75 2.75
N ILE A 170 -6.72 -10.11 3.91
CA ILE A 170 -6.56 -8.67 3.97
C ILE A 170 -5.14 -8.35 4.42
N LEU A 171 -4.40 -7.64 3.58
CA LEU A 171 -3.03 -7.19 3.83
C LEU A 171 -2.93 -5.67 3.61
N ALA A 172 -2.38 -4.96 4.58
CA ALA A 172 -2.15 -3.52 4.54
C ALA A 172 -0.68 -3.22 4.79
N LEU A 173 -0.08 -2.44 3.89
CA LEU A 173 1.34 -2.06 3.88
C LEU A 173 1.44 -0.54 3.82
N GLN A 174 2.06 0.11 4.82
CA GLN A 174 2.24 1.56 4.81
C GLN A 174 3.40 1.99 3.90
N PHE A 175 4.35 1.12 3.66
CA PHE A 175 5.54 1.33 2.84
C PHE A 175 5.34 0.83 1.39
N HIS A 176 6.33 1.13 0.53
CA HIS A 176 6.36 0.82 -0.88
C HIS A 176 7.54 -0.12 -1.21
N ALA A 177 7.27 -1.39 -1.46
CA ALA A 177 8.27 -2.35 -1.94
C ALA A 177 8.12 -2.62 -3.46
N GLU A 178 7.21 -1.88 -4.13
CA GLU A 178 6.94 -2.00 -5.57
C GLU A 178 7.65 -0.94 -6.42
N MET A 179 8.05 0.19 -5.81
CA MET A 179 8.49 1.39 -6.54
C MET A 179 9.97 1.39 -6.96
N GLY A 180 10.80 0.54 -6.40
CA GLY A 180 12.26 0.63 -6.52
C GLY A 180 12.86 0.49 -7.93
N LEU A 181 12.07 0.24 -8.96
CA LEU A 181 12.47 0.23 -10.38
C LEU A 181 11.48 0.99 -11.25
N ASP A 182 10.51 1.70 -10.66
CA ASP A 182 9.47 2.39 -11.41
C ASP A 182 9.99 3.74 -11.92
N PRO A 183 9.95 4.01 -13.24
CA PRO A 183 10.39 5.28 -13.81
C PRO A 183 9.57 6.48 -13.31
N ARG A 184 8.35 6.26 -12.76
CA ARG A 184 7.52 7.31 -12.16
C ARG A 184 8.04 7.80 -10.81
N PHE A 185 9.14 7.26 -10.30
CA PHE A 185 9.81 7.79 -9.11
C PHE A 185 10.18 9.27 -9.27
N ASP A 186 10.56 9.68 -10.49
CA ASP A 186 10.80 11.10 -10.81
C ASP A 186 9.52 11.96 -10.74
N ASP A 187 8.37 11.38 -11.09
CA ASP A 187 7.08 12.05 -10.94
C ASP A 187 6.75 12.30 -9.46
N TRP A 188 7.07 11.35 -8.57
CA TRP A 188 6.88 11.52 -7.13
C TRP A 188 7.71 12.68 -6.57
N LEU A 189 8.99 12.73 -6.91
CA LEU A 189 9.88 13.83 -6.52
C LEU A 189 9.37 15.17 -7.03
N GLY A 190 8.88 15.22 -8.27
CA GLY A 190 8.33 16.43 -8.87
C GLY A 190 7.00 16.90 -8.28
N GLN A 191 6.16 15.97 -7.82
CA GLN A 191 4.85 16.30 -7.24
C GLN A 191 4.94 16.71 -5.75
N TRP A 192 5.96 16.23 -5.02
CA TRP A 192 6.15 16.54 -3.60
C TRP A 192 7.56 17.07 -3.29
N PRO A 193 7.94 18.21 -3.87
CA PRO A 193 9.33 18.69 -3.81
C PRO A 193 9.82 19.02 -2.39
N GLY A 194 8.92 19.20 -1.43
CA GLY A 194 9.27 19.46 -0.04
C GLY A 194 9.38 18.22 0.85
N ALA A 195 8.80 17.10 0.45
CA ALA A 195 8.63 15.93 1.32
C ALA A 195 9.96 15.34 1.81
N VAL A 196 10.95 15.27 0.93
CA VAL A 196 12.29 14.73 1.25
C VAL A 196 13.00 15.63 2.28
N VAL A 197 12.92 16.96 2.08
CA VAL A 197 13.55 17.95 2.98
C VAL A 197 12.83 17.97 4.34
N GLU A 198 11.50 17.89 4.35
CA GLU A 198 10.71 17.82 5.57
C GLU A 198 11.01 16.56 6.38
N ALA A 199 11.38 15.46 5.72
CA ALA A 199 11.85 14.23 6.36
C ALA A 199 13.33 14.28 6.80
N GLY A 200 14.01 15.41 6.57
CA GLY A 200 15.42 15.60 6.93
C GLY A 200 16.42 15.00 5.94
N GLY A 201 15.98 14.60 4.75
CA GLY A 201 16.79 14.06 3.67
C GLY A 201 17.14 15.06 2.59
N ASP A 202 17.80 14.59 1.54
CA ASP A 202 18.02 15.32 0.31
C ASP A 202 17.69 14.46 -0.92
N GLU A 203 17.26 15.13 -1.99
CA GLU A 203 16.78 14.45 -3.20
C GLU A 203 17.87 13.66 -3.92
N ALA A 204 19.13 14.14 -3.93
CA ALA A 204 20.22 13.46 -4.61
C ALA A 204 20.56 12.12 -3.92
N SER A 205 20.60 12.13 -2.58
CA SER A 205 20.79 10.91 -1.79
C SER A 205 19.63 9.93 -1.99
N LEU A 206 18.39 10.41 -2.01
CA LEU A 206 17.23 9.56 -2.23
C LEU A 206 17.23 8.91 -3.62
N ARG A 207 17.65 9.64 -4.66
CA ARG A 207 17.84 9.09 -6.02
C ARG A 207 18.93 8.01 -6.04
N ALA A 208 20.06 8.27 -5.39
CA ALA A 208 21.15 7.30 -5.31
C ALA A 208 20.72 6.04 -4.54
N ASP A 209 19.90 6.18 -3.51
CA ASP A 209 19.32 5.05 -2.77
C ASP A 209 18.28 4.29 -3.61
N HIS A 210 17.45 4.97 -4.38
CA HIS A 210 16.52 4.32 -5.31
C HIS A 210 17.28 3.44 -6.31
N ASP A 211 18.35 3.95 -6.93
CA ASP A 211 19.16 3.18 -7.89
C ASP A 211 19.86 1.98 -7.21
N ARG A 212 20.34 2.14 -5.99
CA ARG A 212 21.14 1.16 -5.26
C ARG A 212 20.28 0.10 -4.55
N LEU A 213 19.22 0.52 -3.89
CA LEU A 213 18.38 -0.32 -3.00
C LEU A 213 17.10 -0.80 -3.68
N GLY A 214 16.60 -0.03 -4.62
CA GLY A 214 15.35 -0.29 -5.32
C GLY A 214 15.23 -1.68 -5.94
N PRO A 215 16.25 -2.19 -6.65
CA PRO A 215 16.21 -3.55 -7.19
C PRO A 215 15.98 -4.63 -6.13
N GLY A 216 16.63 -4.50 -4.96
CA GLY A 216 16.45 -5.42 -3.84
C GLY A 216 15.07 -5.33 -3.21
N ALA A 217 14.56 -4.11 -3.02
CA ALA A 217 13.21 -3.86 -2.51
C ALA A 217 12.15 -4.48 -3.42
N VAL A 218 12.28 -4.29 -4.74
CA VAL A 218 11.35 -4.86 -5.74
C VAL A 218 11.37 -6.38 -5.71
N ALA A 219 12.54 -7.01 -5.73
CA ALA A 219 12.65 -8.46 -5.69
C ALA A 219 12.00 -9.06 -4.42
N ALA A 220 12.24 -8.45 -3.27
CA ALA A 220 11.64 -8.84 -1.99
C ALA A 220 10.13 -8.61 -1.99
N GLY A 221 9.67 -7.45 -2.47
CA GLY A 221 8.25 -7.12 -2.61
C GLY A 221 7.49 -8.07 -3.52
N GLN A 222 8.06 -8.43 -4.67
CA GLN A 222 7.47 -9.42 -5.58
C GLN A 222 7.37 -10.80 -4.94
N ALA A 223 8.42 -11.24 -4.22
CA ALA A 223 8.41 -12.52 -3.50
C ALA A 223 7.36 -12.52 -2.37
N MET A 224 7.23 -11.42 -1.66
CA MET A 224 6.20 -11.21 -0.62
C MET A 224 4.80 -11.34 -1.21
N ILE A 225 4.48 -10.60 -2.26
CA ILE A 225 3.16 -10.65 -2.91
C ILE A 225 2.90 -12.04 -3.51
N ALA A 226 3.88 -12.65 -4.18
CA ALA A 226 3.73 -14.00 -4.71
C ALA A 226 3.43 -15.03 -3.61
N GLN A 227 4.04 -14.91 -2.42
CA GLN A 227 3.73 -15.80 -1.30
C GLN A 227 2.33 -15.51 -0.74
N TRP A 228 1.98 -14.25 -0.50
CA TRP A 228 0.65 -13.87 -0.01
C TRP A 228 -0.47 -14.40 -0.91
N LEU A 229 -0.34 -14.23 -2.24
CA LEU A 229 -1.34 -14.72 -3.20
C LEU A 229 -1.51 -16.26 -3.19
N ARG A 230 -0.48 -17.02 -2.82
CA ARG A 230 -0.59 -18.48 -2.64
C ARG A 230 -1.27 -18.88 -1.32
N GLU A 231 -1.29 -17.99 -0.33
CA GLU A 231 -1.87 -18.23 0.99
C GLU A 231 -3.32 -17.75 1.10
N LEU A 232 -3.87 -17.11 0.06
CA LEU A 232 -5.28 -16.69 0.02
C LEU A 232 -6.23 -17.89 0.11
N ASP A 233 -7.35 -17.70 0.81
CA ASP A 233 -8.42 -18.71 0.97
C ASP A 233 -9.28 -18.83 -0.30
#